data_e45a016095cf2748093904ea04bcffac
#
_entry.id   e45a016095cf2748093904ea04bcffac
#
_cell.length_a   1.000
_cell.length_b   1.000
_cell.length_c   1.000
_cell.angle_alpha   90.00
_cell.angle_beta   90.00
_cell.angle_gamma   90.00
#
_symmetry.space_group_name_H-M   'P 1'
#
loop_
_entity.id
_entity.type
_entity.pdbx_description
1 polymer ?
#
loop_
_entity_poly.entity_id
_entity_poly.type
_entity_poly.pdbx_seq_one_letter_code
_entity_poly.pdbx_strand_id
1 'polypeptide(L)'
;MPEPGGHPVVWDACAQIVAARLMPSFHTRRVVCHPPKAMFDLVADVERYPEFVPLCEALEIRSRTPESDGAEVITATMTAGYGLIRESFTSRVRLDHAAARILVSYVDGPFRTLENHWSFLPHPRGCEVDFFIQYEFRSRTLQMLVGALFDGAVRRFSDAFEIRADRVYGRPTAKVNIGTPLRCTSPGDMKLPRR
;
A
#
# COMPACT_ATOMS: atom_id res chain seq x y z
N MET A 1 7.85 31.32 -51.68
CA MET A 1 7.40 31.59 -50.30
C MET A 1 7.42 30.26 -49.54
N PRO A 2 8.37 30.02 -48.64
CA PRO A 2 8.38 28.81 -47.83
C PRO A 2 7.56 29.04 -46.54
N GLU A 3 6.73 28.08 -46.18
CA GLU A 3 5.97 28.03 -44.98
C GLU A 3 6.86 27.84 -43.74
N PRO A 4 6.54 28.43 -42.57
CA PRO A 4 7.34 28.25 -41.36
C PRO A 4 6.98 26.92 -40.66
N GLY A 5 8.01 26.06 -40.54
CA GLY A 5 7.93 24.81 -39.82
C GLY A 5 7.53 24.98 -38.34
N GLY A 6 6.43 24.34 -37.95
CA GLY A 6 6.01 24.23 -36.57
C GLY A 6 6.99 23.35 -35.78
N HIS A 7 7.69 23.95 -34.83
CA HIS A 7 8.48 23.20 -33.86
C HIS A 7 7.53 22.39 -32.91
N PRO A 8 7.78 21.10 -32.66
CA PRO A 8 7.02 20.35 -31.68
C PRO A 8 7.27 20.93 -30.28
N VAL A 9 6.20 21.18 -29.59
CA VAL A 9 6.16 21.81 -28.26
C VAL A 9 6.84 20.89 -27.23
N VAL A 10 8.10 21.17 -26.94
CA VAL A 10 8.91 20.44 -25.92
C VAL A 10 8.45 20.74 -24.49
N TRP A 11 7.45 21.60 -24.31
CA TRP A 11 6.98 22.10 -23.03
C TRP A 11 6.12 21.11 -22.25
N ASP A 12 5.41 20.18 -22.94
CA ASP A 12 4.54 19.22 -22.29
C ASP A 12 5.30 18.13 -21.50
N ALA A 13 6.43 17.69 -22.03
CA ALA A 13 7.25 16.69 -21.35
C ALA A 13 7.91 17.22 -20.06
N CYS A 14 8.34 18.49 -20.06
CA CYS A 14 8.88 19.13 -18.86
C CYS A 14 7.81 19.37 -17.79
N ALA A 15 6.58 19.75 -18.17
CA ALA A 15 5.47 19.95 -17.23
C ALA A 15 5.05 18.63 -16.57
N GLN A 16 5.04 17.52 -17.29
CA GLN A 16 4.75 16.20 -16.76
C GLN A 16 5.85 15.69 -15.82
N ILE A 17 7.13 15.93 -16.13
CA ILE A 17 8.27 15.56 -15.28
C ILE A 17 8.28 16.39 -13.97
N VAL A 18 7.93 17.68 -14.03
CA VAL A 18 7.86 18.55 -12.86
C VAL A 18 6.64 18.22 -11.98
N ALA A 19 5.50 17.87 -12.58
CA ALA A 19 4.32 17.42 -11.82
C ALA A 19 4.55 16.08 -11.10
N ALA A 20 5.24 15.13 -11.74
CA ALA A 20 5.61 13.85 -11.13
C ALA A 20 6.58 14.02 -9.94
N ARG A 21 7.31 15.13 -9.86
CA ARG A 21 8.32 15.41 -8.81
C ARG A 21 7.72 16.01 -7.53
N LEU A 22 6.44 16.39 -7.54
CA LEU A 22 5.74 17.05 -6.43
C LEU A 22 4.71 16.18 -5.72
N MET A 23 4.44 14.97 -6.22
CA MET A 23 3.49 14.06 -5.59
C MET A 23 4.22 13.20 -4.55
N PRO A 24 3.85 13.27 -3.27
CA PRO A 24 4.37 12.33 -2.27
C PRO A 24 4.10 10.90 -2.68
N SER A 25 5.14 10.10 -2.70
CA SER A 25 5.05 8.67 -2.99
C SER A 25 5.93 7.90 -2.02
N PHE A 26 5.50 6.68 -1.72
CA PHE A 26 6.27 5.76 -0.90
C PHE A 26 6.32 4.40 -1.59
N HIS A 27 7.51 3.81 -1.64
CA HIS A 27 7.73 2.48 -2.19
C HIS A 27 8.59 1.67 -1.22
N THR A 28 8.17 0.45 -0.96
CA THR A 28 8.93 -0.47 -0.12
C THR A 28 8.82 -1.90 -0.62
N ARG A 29 9.91 -2.66 -0.42
CA ARG A 29 9.96 -4.11 -0.62
C ARG A 29 10.38 -4.76 0.68
N ARG A 30 9.61 -5.74 1.10
CA ARG A 30 9.86 -6.50 2.33
C ARG A 30 9.73 -7.98 2.09
N VAL A 31 10.66 -8.75 2.61
CA VAL A 31 10.55 -10.20 2.64
C VAL A 31 9.92 -10.62 3.95
N VAL A 32 8.74 -11.24 3.88
CA VAL A 32 7.99 -11.79 5.01
C VAL A 32 7.99 -13.32 4.97
N CYS A 33 7.86 -13.96 6.13
CA CYS A 33 7.98 -15.41 6.23
C CYS A 33 6.69 -16.18 5.94
N HIS A 34 5.65 -15.49 5.45
CA HIS A 34 4.38 -16.08 5.06
C HIS A 34 4.33 -16.28 3.53
N PRO A 35 3.59 -17.28 3.00
CA PRO A 35 3.49 -17.50 1.56
C PRO A 35 2.72 -16.37 0.86
N PRO A 36 2.96 -16.12 -0.45
CA PRO A 36 2.32 -15.05 -1.21
C PRO A 36 0.80 -15.04 -1.10
N LYS A 37 0.17 -16.22 -1.21
CA LYS A 37 -1.29 -16.33 -1.09
C LYS A 37 -1.81 -15.86 0.28
N ALA A 38 -1.16 -16.23 1.36
CA ALA A 38 -1.56 -15.82 2.70
C ALA A 38 -1.45 -14.30 2.88
N MET A 39 -0.38 -13.68 2.37
CA MET A 39 -0.19 -12.24 2.41
C MET A 39 -1.21 -11.50 1.53
N PHE A 40 -1.48 -12.03 0.33
CA PHE A 40 -2.52 -11.50 -0.55
C PHE A 40 -3.90 -11.55 0.13
N ASP A 41 -4.29 -12.72 0.64
CA ASP A 41 -5.60 -12.91 1.30
C ASP A 41 -5.76 -11.96 2.51
N LEU A 42 -4.68 -11.75 3.28
CA LEU A 42 -4.67 -10.85 4.42
C LEU A 42 -4.89 -9.38 4.02
N VAL A 43 -4.25 -8.92 2.93
CA VAL A 43 -4.41 -7.56 2.42
C VAL A 43 -5.73 -7.39 1.68
N ALA A 44 -6.26 -8.44 1.05
CA ALA A 44 -7.56 -8.43 0.40
C ALA A 44 -8.73 -8.37 1.40
N ASP A 45 -8.54 -8.81 2.65
CA ASP A 45 -9.55 -8.79 3.73
C ASP A 45 -9.67 -7.38 4.35
N VAL A 46 -10.10 -6.42 3.52
CA VAL A 46 -10.17 -5.00 3.89
C VAL A 46 -11.15 -4.72 5.03
N GLU A 47 -12.17 -5.56 5.22
CA GLU A 47 -13.17 -5.42 6.29
C GLU A 47 -12.54 -5.52 7.69
N ARG A 48 -11.41 -6.23 7.80
CA ARG A 48 -10.68 -6.39 9.06
C ARG A 48 -9.69 -5.27 9.36
N TYR A 49 -9.51 -4.32 8.46
CA TYR A 49 -8.55 -3.23 8.64
C TYR A 49 -8.76 -2.43 9.93
N PRO A 50 -9.99 -2.09 10.37
CA PRO A 50 -10.19 -1.39 11.64
C PRO A 50 -9.66 -2.14 12.87
N GLU A 51 -9.47 -3.46 12.77
CA GLU A 51 -8.96 -4.27 13.89
C GLU A 51 -7.45 -4.12 14.11
N PHE A 52 -6.68 -3.75 13.07
CA PHE A 52 -5.22 -3.81 13.15
C PHE A 52 -4.46 -2.75 12.34
N VAL A 53 -5.08 -2.14 11.32
CA VAL A 53 -4.42 -1.14 10.49
C VAL A 53 -4.41 0.20 11.23
N PRO A 54 -3.23 0.77 11.53
CA PRO A 54 -3.15 2.07 12.19
C PRO A 54 -3.92 3.15 11.44
N LEU A 55 -4.56 4.04 12.16
CA LEU A 55 -5.37 5.14 11.64
C LEU A 55 -6.68 4.73 10.93
N CYS A 56 -6.93 3.45 10.65
CA CYS A 56 -8.19 2.99 10.10
C CYS A 56 -9.22 2.86 11.24
N GLU A 57 -10.16 3.80 11.32
CA GLU A 57 -11.21 3.79 12.35
C GLU A 57 -12.44 2.99 11.91
N ALA A 58 -12.75 3.03 10.61
CA ALA A 58 -13.85 2.28 10.03
C ALA A 58 -13.57 1.96 8.55
N LEU A 59 -14.12 0.85 8.07
CA LEU A 59 -14.12 0.50 6.66
C LEU A 59 -15.45 -0.16 6.31
N GLU A 60 -16.11 0.33 5.28
CA GLU A 60 -17.40 -0.15 4.82
C GLU A 60 -17.33 -0.53 3.34
N ILE A 61 -17.68 -1.78 3.03
CA ILE A 61 -17.79 -2.24 1.65
C ILE A 61 -19.12 -1.75 1.07
N ARG A 62 -19.05 -1.01 -0.03
CA ARG A 62 -20.21 -0.53 -0.79
C ARG A 62 -20.68 -1.53 -1.83
N SER A 63 -19.72 -2.18 -2.50
CA SER A 63 -20.03 -3.20 -3.51
C SER A 63 -18.87 -4.16 -3.71
N ARG A 64 -19.18 -5.37 -4.16
CA ARG A 64 -18.25 -6.37 -4.69
C ARG A 64 -18.74 -6.81 -6.07
N THR A 65 -17.87 -6.80 -7.07
CA THR A 65 -18.23 -7.14 -8.45
C THR A 65 -17.13 -8.00 -9.06
N PRO A 66 -17.44 -9.19 -9.54
CA PRO A 66 -16.48 -9.98 -10.30
C PRO A 66 -16.23 -9.33 -11.67
N GLU A 67 -14.99 -9.40 -12.16
CA GLU A 67 -14.61 -9.02 -13.52
C GLU A 67 -14.49 -10.23 -14.44
N SER A 68 -14.60 -9.99 -15.75
CA SER A 68 -14.59 -11.06 -16.77
C SER A 68 -13.26 -11.83 -16.85
N ASP A 69 -12.18 -11.25 -16.37
CA ASP A 69 -10.83 -11.84 -16.32
C ASP A 69 -10.55 -12.64 -15.04
N GLY A 70 -11.57 -12.81 -14.18
CA GLY A 70 -11.47 -13.55 -12.92
C GLY A 70 -10.96 -12.71 -11.73
N ALA A 71 -10.72 -11.43 -11.92
CA ALA A 71 -10.46 -10.49 -10.81
C ALA A 71 -11.77 -10.10 -10.10
N GLU A 72 -11.64 -9.57 -8.90
CA GLU A 72 -12.76 -8.98 -8.13
C GLU A 72 -12.49 -7.51 -7.89
N VAL A 73 -13.52 -6.68 -8.01
CA VAL A 73 -13.47 -5.26 -7.64
C VAL A 73 -14.34 -5.01 -6.44
N ILE A 74 -13.71 -4.48 -5.38
CA ILE A 74 -14.38 -4.00 -4.18
C ILE A 74 -14.40 -2.48 -4.23
N THR A 75 -15.58 -1.88 -4.04
CA THR A 75 -15.69 -0.45 -3.74
C THR A 75 -15.90 -0.31 -2.24
N ALA A 76 -14.98 0.38 -1.57
CA ALA A 76 -15.00 0.53 -0.12
C ALA A 76 -14.79 1.98 0.30
N THR A 77 -15.43 2.39 1.40
CA THR A 77 -15.21 3.67 2.05
C THR A 77 -14.45 3.43 3.34
N MET A 78 -13.26 4.03 3.45
CA MET A 78 -12.44 4.01 4.66
C MET A 78 -12.54 5.35 5.38
N THR A 79 -12.67 5.31 6.70
CA THR A 79 -12.51 6.47 7.58
C THR A 79 -11.17 6.36 8.30
N ALA A 80 -10.32 7.34 8.07
CA ALA A 80 -9.02 7.45 8.72
C ALA A 80 -9.01 8.60 9.72
N GLY A 81 -8.46 8.35 10.92
CA GLY A 81 -8.38 9.32 12.00
C GLY A 81 -6.98 9.47 12.56
N TYR A 82 -6.59 10.72 12.86
CA TYR A 82 -5.38 11.06 13.59
C TYR A 82 -5.58 12.32 14.44
N GLY A 83 -5.60 12.16 15.74
CA GLY A 83 -5.87 13.26 16.66
C GLY A 83 -7.27 13.85 16.41
N LEU A 84 -7.31 15.13 16.00
CA LEU A 84 -8.56 15.82 15.64
C LEU A 84 -8.91 15.74 14.15
N ILE A 85 -8.05 15.15 13.35
CA ILE A 85 -8.27 15.00 11.90
C ILE A 85 -8.99 13.68 11.68
N ARG A 86 -10.14 13.75 10.99
CA ARG A 86 -10.91 12.57 10.58
C ARG A 86 -11.40 12.79 9.16
N GLU A 87 -11.00 11.92 8.26
CA GLU A 87 -11.32 12.00 6.85
C GLU A 87 -11.83 10.66 6.35
N SER A 88 -12.84 10.71 5.48
CA SER A 88 -13.36 9.52 4.81
C SER A 88 -13.11 9.61 3.31
N PHE A 89 -12.75 8.48 2.71
CA PHE A 89 -12.54 8.39 1.27
C PHE A 89 -13.01 7.05 0.74
N THR A 90 -13.47 7.06 -0.49
CA THR A 90 -13.91 5.87 -1.23
C THR A 90 -12.85 5.51 -2.26
N SER A 91 -12.55 4.22 -2.36
CA SER A 91 -11.63 3.66 -3.33
C SER A 91 -12.18 2.40 -3.98
N ARG A 92 -11.69 2.11 -5.18
CA ARG A 92 -11.86 0.82 -5.87
C ARG A 92 -10.62 -0.02 -5.63
N VAL A 93 -10.82 -1.21 -5.11
CA VAL A 93 -9.77 -2.20 -4.82
C VAL A 93 -9.97 -3.35 -5.79
N ARG A 94 -9.08 -3.49 -6.76
CA ARG A 94 -9.08 -4.61 -7.70
C ARG A 94 -8.16 -5.71 -7.20
N LEU A 95 -8.73 -6.89 -6.99
CA LEU A 95 -8.07 -8.08 -6.49
C LEU A 95 -7.80 -9.03 -7.66
N ASP A 96 -6.54 -9.13 -8.08
CA ASP A 96 -6.11 -10.08 -9.10
C ASP A 96 -5.45 -11.29 -8.43
N HIS A 97 -6.26 -12.32 -8.21
CA HIS A 97 -5.80 -13.54 -7.54
C HIS A 97 -4.77 -14.32 -8.37
N ALA A 98 -4.89 -14.31 -9.71
CA ALA A 98 -3.99 -15.03 -10.60
C ALA A 98 -2.59 -14.40 -10.63
N ALA A 99 -2.53 -13.06 -10.66
CA ALA A 99 -1.28 -12.31 -10.65
C ALA A 99 -0.74 -12.03 -9.24
N ALA A 100 -1.49 -12.37 -8.18
CA ALA A 100 -1.22 -12.01 -6.79
C ALA A 100 -0.93 -10.50 -6.64
N ARG A 101 -1.85 -9.68 -7.17
CA ARG A 101 -1.75 -8.20 -7.17
C ARG A 101 -3.02 -7.55 -6.67
N ILE A 102 -2.86 -6.44 -5.97
CA ILE A 102 -3.98 -5.59 -5.55
C ILE A 102 -3.69 -4.18 -6.03
N LEU A 103 -4.67 -3.60 -6.73
CA LEU A 103 -4.62 -2.23 -7.21
C LEU A 103 -5.72 -1.42 -6.52
N VAL A 104 -5.35 -0.29 -5.95
CA VAL A 104 -6.30 0.61 -5.30
C VAL A 104 -6.30 1.93 -6.06
N SER A 105 -7.46 2.34 -6.53
CA SER A 105 -7.67 3.62 -7.20
C SER A 105 -8.70 4.46 -6.46
N TYR A 106 -8.47 5.76 -6.45
CA TYR A 106 -9.33 6.74 -5.80
C TYR A 106 -10.66 6.92 -6.53
N VAL A 107 -11.74 7.08 -5.75
CA VAL A 107 -13.09 7.40 -6.26
C VAL A 107 -13.55 8.74 -5.72
N ASP A 108 -13.59 8.92 -4.40
CA ASP A 108 -14.10 10.14 -3.78
C ASP A 108 -13.49 10.39 -2.39
N GLY A 109 -13.46 11.68 -1.97
CA GLY A 109 -12.95 12.10 -0.66
C GLY A 109 -11.98 13.29 -0.72
N PRO A 110 -11.01 13.38 0.23
CA PRO A 110 -10.14 14.55 0.39
C PRO A 110 -8.97 14.59 -0.59
N PHE A 111 -8.73 13.51 -1.35
CA PHE A 111 -7.61 13.46 -2.28
C PHE A 111 -7.94 14.11 -3.63
N ARG A 112 -6.92 14.58 -4.32
CA ARG A 112 -6.95 14.87 -5.76
C ARG A 112 -6.63 13.60 -6.53
N THR A 113 -5.62 12.86 -6.06
CA THR A 113 -5.23 11.55 -6.56
C THR A 113 -4.84 10.65 -5.39
N LEU A 114 -5.13 9.36 -5.52
CA LEU A 114 -4.63 8.31 -4.64
C LEU A 114 -4.51 7.03 -5.47
N GLU A 115 -3.34 6.46 -5.50
CA GLU A 115 -3.04 5.20 -6.15
C GLU A 115 -2.18 4.35 -5.24
N ASN A 116 -2.48 3.05 -5.18
CA ASN A 116 -1.76 2.13 -4.31
C ASN A 116 -1.67 0.77 -5.01
N HIS A 117 -0.47 0.18 -5.01
CA HIS A 117 -0.19 -1.09 -5.64
C HIS A 117 0.46 -2.04 -4.65
N TRP A 118 -0.02 -3.29 -4.66
CA TRP A 118 0.59 -4.39 -3.95
C TRP A 118 0.92 -5.51 -4.92
N SER A 119 2.10 -6.11 -4.75
CA SER A 119 2.47 -7.35 -5.42
C SER A 119 3.07 -8.32 -4.42
N PHE A 120 2.71 -9.58 -4.54
CA PHE A 120 3.12 -10.65 -3.62
C PHE A 120 3.90 -11.69 -4.41
N LEU A 121 5.22 -11.60 -4.36
CA LEU A 121 6.12 -12.43 -5.16
C LEU A 121 6.67 -13.59 -4.34
N PRO A 122 6.78 -14.81 -4.91
CA PRO A 122 7.42 -15.93 -4.23
C PRO A 122 8.87 -15.61 -3.88
N HIS A 123 9.26 -15.93 -2.64
CA HIS A 123 10.62 -15.76 -2.16
C HIS A 123 11.04 -17.02 -1.37
N PRO A 124 12.34 -17.47 -1.39
CA PRO A 124 12.77 -18.67 -0.67
C PRO A 124 12.45 -18.69 0.83
N ARG A 125 12.27 -17.51 1.46
CA ARG A 125 11.87 -17.37 2.86
C ARG A 125 10.37 -17.15 3.07
N GLY A 126 9.56 -17.12 2.01
CA GLY A 126 8.12 -16.86 2.09
C GLY A 126 7.61 -16.01 0.94
N CYS A 127 7.47 -14.70 1.14
CA CYS A 127 6.96 -13.76 0.16
C CYS A 127 7.78 -12.45 0.18
N GLU A 128 8.11 -11.93 -1.00
CA GLU A 128 8.48 -10.53 -1.16
C GLU A 128 7.21 -9.71 -1.41
N VAL A 129 6.89 -8.82 -0.49
CA VAL A 129 5.79 -7.87 -0.60
C VAL A 129 6.35 -6.57 -1.16
N ASP A 130 5.91 -6.22 -2.38
CA ASP A 130 6.21 -4.95 -3.04
C ASP A 130 4.99 -4.03 -2.88
N PHE A 131 5.16 -2.90 -2.19
CA PHE A 131 4.13 -1.94 -1.88
C PHE A 131 4.51 -0.56 -2.40
N PHE A 132 3.62 0.02 -3.21
CA PHE A 132 3.73 1.39 -3.70
C PHE A 132 2.46 2.16 -3.37
N ILE A 133 2.60 3.42 -2.95
CA ILE A 133 1.50 4.36 -2.80
C ILE A 133 1.93 5.75 -3.25
N GLN A 134 1.04 6.43 -3.96
CA GLN A 134 1.16 7.82 -4.36
C GLN A 134 -0.14 8.54 -4.07
N TYR A 135 -0.07 9.76 -3.54
CA TYR A 135 -1.25 10.53 -3.17
C TYR A 135 -1.02 12.03 -3.27
N GLU A 136 -2.11 12.77 -3.48
CA GLU A 136 -2.14 14.22 -3.39
C GLU A 136 -3.47 14.64 -2.75
N PHE A 137 -3.42 15.45 -1.69
CA PHE A 137 -4.62 16.01 -1.08
C PHE A 137 -5.10 17.24 -1.84
N ARG A 138 -6.42 17.50 -1.84
CA ARG A 138 -7.01 18.74 -2.37
C ARG A 138 -6.65 19.95 -1.51
N SER A 139 -6.56 19.76 -0.19
CA SER A 139 -6.18 20.78 0.78
C SER A 139 -4.67 20.81 1.02
N ARG A 140 -4.03 21.97 0.81
CA ARG A 140 -2.60 22.16 1.12
C ARG A 140 -2.31 22.01 2.62
N THR A 141 -3.24 22.45 3.47
CA THR A 141 -3.11 22.29 4.92
C THR A 141 -3.10 20.82 5.31
N LEU A 142 -4.04 20.03 4.74
CA LEU A 142 -4.09 18.59 4.98
C LEU A 142 -2.82 17.89 4.44
N GLN A 143 -2.34 18.31 3.26
CA GLN A 143 -1.09 17.81 2.67
C GLN A 143 0.12 18.03 3.59
N MET A 144 0.25 19.20 4.22
CA MET A 144 1.36 19.48 5.14
C MET A 144 1.23 18.71 6.46
N LEU A 145 0.03 18.62 7.03
CA LEU A 145 -0.21 17.94 8.30
C LEU A 145 0.00 16.42 8.16
N VAL A 146 -0.54 15.82 7.11
CA VAL A 146 -0.44 14.38 6.87
C VAL A 146 0.95 14.01 6.35
N GLY A 147 1.56 14.84 5.50
CA GLY A 147 2.89 14.58 4.94
C GLY A 147 3.97 14.39 5.99
N ALA A 148 3.95 15.17 7.06
CA ALA A 148 4.90 15.03 8.19
C ALA A 148 4.71 13.72 8.98
N LEU A 149 3.51 13.12 8.93
CA LEU A 149 3.16 11.91 9.67
C LEU A 149 3.25 10.65 8.81
N PHE A 150 3.21 10.82 7.48
CA PHE A 150 2.99 9.74 6.53
C PHE A 150 4.10 8.70 6.54
N ASP A 151 5.36 9.11 6.54
CA ASP A 151 6.50 8.18 6.56
C ASP A 151 6.50 7.27 7.78
N GLY A 152 6.16 7.82 8.94
CA GLY A 152 6.00 7.06 10.18
C GLY A 152 4.78 6.12 10.16
N ALA A 153 3.68 6.56 9.56
CA ALA A 153 2.45 5.78 9.45
C ALA A 153 2.64 4.59 8.51
N VAL A 154 3.24 4.78 7.33
CA VAL A 154 3.45 3.70 6.34
C VAL A 154 4.35 2.59 6.88
N ARG A 155 5.39 2.93 7.63
CA ARG A 155 6.20 1.91 8.32
C ARG A 155 5.37 1.09 9.30
N ARG A 156 4.53 1.77 10.10
CA ARG A 156 3.61 1.11 11.04
C ARG A 156 2.56 0.24 10.34
N PHE A 157 2.09 0.65 9.14
CA PHE A 157 1.20 -0.18 8.32
C PHE A 157 1.87 -1.51 7.95
N SER A 158 3.08 -1.46 7.38
CA SER A 158 3.80 -2.65 6.99
C SER A 158 4.04 -3.61 8.17
N ASP A 159 4.40 -3.06 9.34
CA ASP A 159 4.60 -3.83 10.57
C ASP A 159 3.27 -4.44 11.07
N ALA A 160 2.16 -3.71 10.96
CA ALA A 160 0.84 -4.18 11.38
C ALA A 160 0.36 -5.37 10.54
N PHE A 161 0.58 -5.36 9.24
CA PHE A 161 0.26 -6.49 8.36
C PHE A 161 1.11 -7.72 8.69
N GLU A 162 2.40 -7.58 8.96
CA GLU A 162 3.27 -8.68 9.35
C GLU A 162 2.87 -9.27 10.71
N ILE A 163 2.60 -8.42 11.70
CA ILE A 163 2.11 -8.85 13.01
C ILE A 163 0.75 -9.56 12.89
N ARG A 164 -0.15 -9.05 12.03
CA ARG A 164 -1.45 -9.68 11.79
C ARG A 164 -1.29 -11.04 11.13
N ALA A 165 -0.39 -11.16 10.15
CA ALA A 165 -0.08 -12.44 9.50
C ALA A 165 0.43 -13.47 10.51
N ASP A 166 1.33 -13.11 11.41
CA ASP A 166 1.83 -13.97 12.48
C ASP A 166 0.69 -14.45 13.40
N ARG A 167 -0.29 -13.59 13.68
CA ARG A 167 -1.44 -13.94 14.53
C ARG A 167 -2.43 -14.87 13.84
N VAL A 168 -2.71 -14.65 12.54
CA VAL A 168 -3.72 -15.39 11.78
C VAL A 168 -3.18 -16.73 11.31
N TYR A 169 -1.94 -16.76 10.82
CA TYR A 169 -1.34 -17.95 10.19
C TYR A 169 -0.31 -18.66 11.07
N GLY A 170 0.00 -18.10 12.25
CA GLY A 170 1.06 -18.58 13.11
C GLY A 170 2.44 -18.13 12.63
N ARG A 171 3.39 -18.01 13.55
CA ARG A 171 4.79 -17.71 13.19
C ARG A 171 5.39 -18.87 12.42
N PRO A 172 5.87 -18.68 11.18
CA PRO A 172 6.51 -19.74 10.45
C PRO A 172 7.80 -20.17 11.17
N THR A 173 7.85 -21.38 11.64
CA THR A 173 9.12 -21.99 12.05
C THR A 173 9.84 -22.38 10.77
N ALA A 174 10.89 -21.64 10.41
CA ALA A 174 11.75 -22.00 9.29
C ALA A 174 12.34 -23.40 9.53
N LYS A 175 11.76 -24.42 8.94
CA LYS A 175 12.43 -25.73 8.78
C LYS A 175 13.46 -25.56 7.67
N VAL A 176 14.60 -24.98 7.99
CA VAL A 176 15.78 -25.06 7.13
C VAL A 176 16.46 -26.37 7.48
N ASN A 177 16.41 -27.35 6.57
CA ASN A 177 17.37 -28.45 6.57
C ASN A 177 18.75 -27.82 6.35
N ILE A 178 19.66 -28.13 7.29
CA ILE A 178 21.10 -27.78 7.35
C ILE A 178 21.43 -26.55 8.23
N GLY A 179 21.64 -26.80 9.49
CA GLY A 179 22.77 -26.29 10.29
C GLY A 179 22.65 -24.96 11.02
N THR A 180 21.71 -24.04 10.71
CA THR A 180 21.52 -22.83 11.53
C THR A 180 20.08 -22.33 11.37
N PRO A 181 19.32 -22.16 12.47
CA PRO A 181 17.99 -21.58 12.39
C PRO A 181 18.11 -20.08 12.12
N LEU A 182 17.91 -19.67 10.85
CA LEU A 182 17.68 -18.26 10.52
C LEU A 182 16.30 -17.89 11.07
N ARG A 183 16.27 -17.22 12.21
CA ARG A 183 15.05 -16.59 12.73
C ARG A 183 14.64 -15.49 11.76
N CYS A 184 13.41 -15.54 11.28
CA CYS A 184 12.74 -14.35 10.73
C CYS A 184 12.63 -13.36 11.90
N THR A 185 13.49 -12.36 11.92
CA THR A 185 13.44 -11.31 12.93
C THR A 185 12.24 -10.40 12.63
N SER A 186 11.29 -10.41 13.55
CA SER A 186 10.20 -9.42 13.56
C SER A 186 10.78 -8.02 13.79
N PRO A 187 10.19 -6.94 13.28
CA PRO A 187 10.68 -5.57 13.49
C PRO A 187 10.87 -5.16 14.95
N GLY A 188 10.24 -5.89 15.89
CA GLY A 188 10.36 -5.65 17.34
C GLY A 188 11.64 -6.21 17.99
N ASP A 189 12.42 -7.04 17.29
CA ASP A 189 13.61 -7.70 17.89
C ASP A 189 14.92 -6.92 17.65
N MET A 190 14.88 -5.81 16.91
CA MET A 190 16.05 -4.97 16.67
C MET A 190 16.25 -4.01 17.85
N LYS A 191 16.88 -4.52 18.93
CA LYS A 191 17.45 -3.66 19.99
C LYS A 191 18.53 -2.79 19.36
N LEU A 192 18.31 -1.48 19.33
CA LEU A 192 19.35 -0.49 19.04
C LEU A 192 20.52 -0.67 20.01
N PRO A 193 21.78 -0.64 19.55
CA PRO A 193 22.94 -0.61 20.43
C PRO A 193 22.87 0.66 21.29
N ARG A 194 22.96 0.49 22.61
CA ARG A 194 23.09 1.61 23.54
C ARG A 194 24.45 2.28 23.28
N ARG A 195 24.43 3.56 22.97
CA ARG A 195 25.57 4.47 23.20
C ARG A 195 25.39 5.16 24.53
#